data_12dadb456f376c78d9dc81fc25733276
#
_entry.id   12dadb456f376c78d9dc81fc25733276
#
_cell.length_a   1.000
_cell.length_b   1.000
_cell.length_c   1.000
_cell.angle_alpha   90.00
_cell.angle_beta   90.00
_cell.angle_gamma   90.00
#
_symmetry.space_group_name_H-M   'P 1'
#
loop_
_entity.id
_entity.type
_entity.pdbx_description
1 polymer ?
#
loop_
_entity_poly.entity_id
_entity_poly.type
_entity_poly.pdbx_seq_one_letter_code
_entity_poly.pdbx_strand_id
1 'polypeptide(L)'
;EMDKSSPSDRQVCVMPLEEFSNEKTIPHKTGFIRNLQHHSACKLEVFSDCTQGIIRVPRRTSGNLSEKQIGFYLDEDRLILIEDSGFLLPFMKSLEKTPLGRCTLSYLIQTLLESLIEDDALDLERLEDKLAKIEENLLRRIPDSFYATVIAYRRELTSLRAFYEQMMNIGDQMQASIGHELDERELAGWKLFVSRCDRLHGHVEMLKEYLLQIRELYQSQIEVQQNKVMTFLTIVT
;
A
#
# COMPACT_ATOMS: atom_id res chain seq x y z
N GLU A 1 2.65 42.23 20.77
CA GLU A 1 1.38 42.03 20.01
C GLU A 1 1.76 41.32 18.73
N MET A 2 1.71 39.98 18.77
CA MET A 2 1.84 39.16 17.56
C MET A 2 0.45 39.00 16.97
N ASP A 3 0.28 39.60 15.83
CA ASP A 3 -0.93 39.55 15.01
C ASP A 3 -1.28 38.07 14.71
N LYS A 4 -2.38 37.58 15.26
CA LYS A 4 -2.95 36.30 14.90
C LYS A 4 -3.59 36.50 13.53
N SER A 5 -2.84 36.18 12.47
CA SER A 5 -3.38 36.04 11.14
C SER A 5 -4.61 35.11 11.19
N SER A 6 -5.70 35.56 10.59
CA SER A 6 -6.90 34.78 10.34
C SER A 6 -6.53 33.41 9.75
N PRO A 7 -7.28 32.34 10.02
CA PRO A 7 -7.00 31.04 9.43
C PRO A 7 -6.99 31.22 7.90
N SER A 8 -5.83 31.04 7.29
CA SER A 8 -5.69 30.99 5.84
C SER A 8 -6.70 29.96 5.33
N ASP A 9 -7.41 30.28 4.23
CA ASP A 9 -8.37 29.38 3.59
C ASP A 9 -7.59 28.16 3.05
N ARG A 10 -7.40 27.14 3.90
CA ARG A 10 -6.75 25.90 3.51
C ARG A 10 -7.55 25.24 2.40
N GLN A 11 -6.87 24.91 1.32
CA GLN A 11 -7.49 24.32 0.15
C GLN A 11 -7.11 22.84 0.00
N VAL A 12 -8.12 22.01 -0.17
CA VAL A 12 -7.95 20.61 -0.54
C VAL A 12 -8.67 20.37 -1.85
N CYS A 13 -7.95 19.89 -2.85
CA CYS A 13 -8.53 19.59 -4.15
C CYS A 13 -7.99 18.26 -4.69
N VAL A 14 -8.81 17.63 -5.55
CA VAL A 14 -8.41 16.49 -6.37
C VAL A 14 -8.47 16.93 -7.82
N MET A 15 -7.42 16.68 -8.57
CA MET A 15 -7.36 17.02 -9.98
C MET A 15 -6.64 15.93 -10.79
N PRO A 16 -6.94 15.80 -12.08
CA PRO A 16 -6.20 14.91 -12.97
C PRO A 16 -4.79 15.45 -13.23
N LEU A 17 -3.89 14.54 -13.64
CA LEU A 17 -2.49 14.87 -13.94
C LEU A 17 -2.34 15.94 -15.01
N GLU A 18 -3.24 15.97 -16.00
CA GLU A 18 -3.24 16.99 -17.06
C GLU A 18 -3.48 18.40 -16.50
N GLU A 19 -4.46 18.55 -15.61
CA GLU A 19 -4.78 19.82 -14.94
C GLU A 19 -3.62 20.26 -14.04
N PHE A 20 -3.08 19.35 -13.21
CA PHE A 20 -1.92 19.62 -12.38
C PHE A 20 -0.70 20.07 -13.20
N SER A 21 -0.51 19.49 -14.39
CA SER A 21 0.59 19.86 -15.29
C SER A 21 0.49 21.30 -15.81
N ASN A 22 -0.72 21.85 -15.91
CA ASN A 22 -0.97 23.21 -16.37
C ASN A 22 -0.86 24.26 -15.24
N GLU A 23 -0.88 23.87 -13.98
CA GLU A 23 -0.72 24.77 -12.85
C GLU A 23 0.67 25.43 -12.85
N LYS A 24 0.71 26.78 -12.82
CA LYS A 24 1.97 27.54 -12.93
C LYS A 24 2.64 27.83 -11.59
N THR A 25 1.92 27.72 -10.50
CA THR A 25 2.33 28.17 -9.16
C THR A 25 2.96 27.10 -8.31
N ILE A 26 3.19 25.89 -8.85
CA ILE A 26 3.66 24.73 -8.08
C ILE A 26 5.18 24.57 -8.27
N PRO A 27 5.99 24.71 -7.21
CA PRO A 27 7.41 24.47 -7.26
C PRO A 27 7.73 22.98 -7.47
N HIS A 28 8.92 22.70 -7.98
CA HIS A 28 9.45 21.32 -8.21
C HIS A 28 8.57 20.41 -9.11
N LYS A 29 7.54 20.96 -9.76
CA LYS A 29 6.52 20.24 -10.53
C LYS A 29 7.11 19.33 -11.61
N THR A 30 8.10 19.78 -12.37
CA THR A 30 8.64 19.01 -13.51
C THR A 30 9.26 17.68 -13.07
N GLY A 31 10.01 17.69 -11.95
CA GLY A 31 10.57 16.48 -11.36
C GLY A 31 9.48 15.53 -10.86
N PHE A 32 8.47 16.08 -10.21
CA PHE A 32 7.35 15.35 -9.67
C PHE A 32 6.52 14.65 -10.77
N ILE A 33 6.13 15.37 -11.84
CA ILE A 33 5.39 14.81 -12.99
C ILE A 33 6.17 13.64 -13.61
N ARG A 34 7.49 13.82 -13.84
CA ARG A 34 8.34 12.75 -14.36
C ARG A 34 8.35 11.53 -13.45
N ASN A 35 8.45 11.74 -12.13
CA ASN A 35 8.40 10.65 -11.17
C ASN A 35 7.04 9.96 -11.15
N LEU A 36 5.94 10.72 -11.22
CA LEU A 36 4.58 10.17 -11.28
C LEU A 36 4.37 9.29 -12.52
N GLN A 37 4.93 9.67 -13.67
CA GLN A 37 4.79 8.92 -14.92
C GLN A 37 5.70 7.68 -15.00
N HIS A 38 6.89 7.70 -14.39
CA HIS A 38 7.92 6.69 -14.64
C HIS A 38 8.34 5.88 -13.40
N HIS A 39 8.02 6.32 -12.18
CA HIS A 39 8.39 5.61 -10.97
C HIS A 39 7.42 4.46 -10.68
N SER A 40 7.94 3.28 -10.36
CA SER A 40 7.14 2.08 -10.04
C SER A 40 6.92 1.85 -8.54
N ALA A 41 7.47 2.72 -7.68
CA ALA A 41 7.42 2.60 -6.23
C ALA A 41 6.81 3.86 -5.60
N CYS A 42 6.34 3.75 -4.34
CA CYS A 42 5.99 4.92 -3.55
C CYS A 42 7.24 5.77 -3.29
N LYS A 43 7.05 7.08 -3.25
CA LYS A 43 8.13 8.04 -3.05
C LYS A 43 7.62 9.24 -2.28
N LEU A 44 8.45 9.77 -1.38
CA LEU A 44 8.25 11.06 -0.73
C LEU A 44 9.46 11.95 -1.01
N GLU A 45 9.22 13.19 -1.37
CA GLU A 45 10.24 14.23 -1.52
C GLU A 45 9.81 15.43 -0.66
N VAL A 46 10.66 15.78 0.29
CA VAL A 46 10.43 16.91 1.19
C VAL A 46 11.38 18.04 0.79
N PHE A 47 10.81 19.18 0.49
CA PHE A 47 11.52 20.44 0.18
C PHE A 47 11.30 21.43 1.33
N SER A 48 11.98 22.56 1.26
CA SER A 48 11.82 23.63 2.27
C SER A 48 10.47 24.35 2.19
N ASP A 49 9.78 24.24 1.05
CA ASP A 49 8.55 24.98 0.70
C ASP A 49 7.37 24.06 0.39
N CYS A 50 7.60 22.76 0.21
CA CYS A 50 6.53 21.79 -0.04
C CYS A 50 6.98 20.36 0.21
N THR A 51 6.00 19.47 0.30
CA THR A 51 6.20 18.01 0.32
C THR A 51 5.42 17.39 -0.85
N GLN A 52 6.06 16.49 -1.57
CA GLN A 52 5.48 15.80 -2.71
C GLN A 52 5.58 14.30 -2.50
N GLY A 53 4.49 13.59 -2.73
CA GLY A 53 4.48 12.14 -2.57
C GLY A 53 3.75 11.42 -3.69
N ILE A 54 4.21 10.21 -3.95
CA ILE A 54 3.61 9.27 -4.90
C ILE A 54 3.31 7.99 -4.15
N ILE A 55 2.07 7.56 -4.18
CA ILE A 55 1.60 6.32 -3.58
C ILE A 55 1.16 5.38 -4.70
N ARG A 56 1.67 4.16 -4.69
CA ARG A 56 1.24 3.09 -5.59
C ARG A 56 0.66 1.95 -4.78
N VAL A 57 -0.65 1.86 -4.78
CA VAL A 57 -1.36 0.76 -4.13
C VAL A 57 -1.26 -0.47 -5.03
N PRO A 58 -0.68 -1.59 -4.56
CA PRO A 58 -0.48 -2.76 -5.39
C PRO A 58 -1.79 -3.44 -5.76
N ARG A 59 -1.79 -4.08 -6.93
CA ARG A 59 -2.89 -4.95 -7.35
C ARG A 59 -2.97 -6.17 -6.45
N ARG A 60 -4.18 -6.54 -6.05
CA ARG A 60 -4.45 -7.74 -5.24
C ARG A 60 -5.17 -8.79 -6.08
N THR A 61 -4.72 -10.03 -6.00
CA THR A 61 -5.34 -11.17 -6.68
C THR A 61 -6.66 -11.56 -6.02
N SER A 62 -6.78 -11.28 -4.72
CA SER A 62 -7.95 -11.65 -3.92
C SER A 62 -9.05 -10.60 -3.84
N GLY A 63 -8.81 -9.38 -4.33
CA GLY A 63 -9.76 -8.27 -4.31
C GLY A 63 -9.98 -7.64 -5.69
N ASN A 64 -11.00 -6.78 -5.80
CA ASN A 64 -11.29 -6.01 -7.01
C ASN A 64 -10.36 -4.80 -7.22
N LEU A 65 -9.29 -4.66 -6.44
CA LEU A 65 -8.36 -3.54 -6.53
C LEU A 65 -7.38 -3.78 -7.70
N SER A 66 -7.55 -2.98 -8.76
CA SER A 66 -6.50 -2.76 -9.75
C SER A 66 -5.41 -1.90 -9.11
N GLU A 67 -4.17 -2.00 -9.59
CA GLU A 67 -3.10 -1.07 -9.22
C GLU A 67 -3.58 0.38 -9.34
N LYS A 68 -3.40 1.15 -8.27
CA LYS A 68 -3.81 2.56 -8.17
C LYS A 68 -2.60 3.43 -7.91
N GLN A 69 -2.60 4.58 -8.53
CA GLN A 69 -1.57 5.58 -8.31
C GLN A 69 -2.20 6.87 -7.84
N ILE A 70 -1.64 7.46 -6.80
CA ILE A 70 -2.03 8.73 -6.23
C ILE A 70 -0.78 9.58 -6.13
N GLY A 71 -0.80 10.79 -6.67
CA GLY A 71 0.15 11.83 -6.35
C GLY A 71 -0.42 12.75 -5.28
N PHE A 72 0.41 13.33 -4.43
CA PHE A 72 0.00 14.44 -3.59
C PHE A 72 1.08 15.52 -3.56
N TYR A 73 0.62 16.74 -3.47
CA TYR A 73 1.42 17.94 -3.24
C TYR A 73 0.86 18.65 -2.01
N LEU A 74 1.72 18.97 -1.07
CA LEU A 74 1.39 19.58 0.21
C LEU A 74 2.29 20.80 0.42
N ASP A 75 1.71 21.96 0.63
CA ASP A 75 2.36 23.18 1.15
C ASP A 75 1.61 23.70 2.39
N GLU A 76 1.93 24.88 2.89
CA GLU A 76 1.31 25.47 4.09
C GLU A 76 -0.21 25.61 3.98
N ASP A 77 -0.71 25.95 2.77
CA ASP A 77 -2.11 26.31 2.54
C ASP A 77 -2.86 25.28 1.69
N ARG A 78 -2.16 24.41 0.95
CA ARG A 78 -2.78 23.58 -0.09
C ARG A 78 -2.39 22.09 0.05
N LEU A 79 -3.40 21.25 -0.10
CA LEU A 79 -3.26 19.84 -0.38
C LEU A 79 -3.88 19.52 -1.74
N ILE A 80 -3.06 19.16 -2.70
CA ILE A 80 -3.50 18.75 -4.03
C ILE A 80 -3.29 17.26 -4.16
N LEU A 81 -4.36 16.53 -4.40
CA LEU A 81 -4.34 15.10 -4.69
C LEU A 81 -4.45 14.91 -6.22
N ILE A 82 -3.54 14.15 -6.80
CA ILE A 82 -3.47 13.94 -8.26
C ILE A 82 -3.87 12.50 -8.56
N GLU A 83 -4.97 12.32 -9.27
CA GLU A 83 -5.52 11.02 -9.55
C GLU A 83 -6.49 11.09 -10.76
N ASP A 84 -6.35 10.13 -11.71
CA ASP A 84 -7.09 10.16 -12.98
C ASP A 84 -8.29 9.18 -13.02
N SER A 85 -8.44 8.28 -12.02
CA SER A 85 -9.42 7.18 -12.09
C SER A 85 -10.71 7.42 -11.29
N GLY A 86 -10.80 8.49 -10.53
CA GLY A 86 -11.93 8.77 -9.64
C GLY A 86 -11.95 7.92 -8.36
N PHE A 87 -10.86 7.23 -8.07
CA PHE A 87 -10.72 6.38 -6.88
C PHE A 87 -10.85 7.16 -5.57
N LEU A 88 -10.40 8.42 -5.55
CA LEU A 88 -10.44 9.27 -4.36
C LEU A 88 -11.80 9.94 -4.11
N LEU A 89 -12.77 9.82 -5.00
CA LEU A 89 -14.10 10.43 -4.84
C LEU A 89 -14.83 10.01 -3.54
N PRO A 90 -14.82 8.73 -3.12
CA PRO A 90 -15.43 8.34 -1.85
C PRO A 90 -14.73 9.00 -0.64
N PHE A 91 -13.40 9.08 -0.67
CA PHE A 91 -12.60 9.75 0.36
C PHE A 91 -12.95 11.23 0.44
N MET A 92 -12.98 11.95 -0.68
CA MET A 92 -13.37 13.36 -0.72
C MET A 92 -14.77 13.60 -0.17
N LYS A 93 -15.75 12.75 -0.53
CA LYS A 93 -17.11 12.84 0.02
C LYS A 93 -17.17 12.59 1.53
N SER A 94 -16.26 11.80 2.08
CA SER A 94 -16.16 11.61 3.54
C SER A 94 -15.60 12.85 4.23
N LEU A 95 -14.65 13.53 3.60
CA LEU A 95 -14.07 14.78 4.10
C LEU A 95 -15.09 15.93 4.13
N GLU A 96 -15.99 16.03 3.14
CA GLU A 96 -17.06 17.05 3.13
C GLU A 96 -17.96 16.99 4.36
N LYS A 97 -18.10 15.80 4.96
CA LYS A 97 -18.91 15.58 6.16
C LYS A 97 -18.14 15.85 7.46
N THR A 98 -16.84 16.02 7.37
CA THR A 98 -15.97 16.22 8.53
C THR A 98 -15.74 17.70 8.74
N PRO A 99 -15.91 18.24 9.96
CA PRO A 99 -15.63 19.66 10.22
C PRO A 99 -14.12 19.92 10.10
N LEU A 100 -13.68 20.34 8.92
CA LEU A 100 -12.28 20.57 8.55
C LEU A 100 -11.62 21.73 9.32
N GLY A 101 -12.38 22.56 9.99
CA GLY A 101 -11.89 23.78 10.66
C GLY A 101 -10.85 23.60 11.77
N ARG A 102 -10.50 22.34 12.13
CA ARG A 102 -9.45 22.00 13.11
C ARG A 102 -8.45 20.98 12.60
N CYS A 103 -8.59 20.51 11.37
CA CYS A 103 -7.70 19.51 10.79
C CYS A 103 -6.55 20.20 10.08
N THR A 104 -5.33 19.74 10.32
CA THR A 104 -4.17 20.15 9.51
C THR A 104 -4.17 19.40 8.19
N LEU A 105 -3.45 19.92 7.19
CA LEU A 105 -3.28 19.23 5.91
C LEU A 105 -2.49 17.91 6.09
N SER A 106 -1.58 17.87 7.06
CA SER A 106 -0.85 16.66 7.46
C SER A 106 -1.80 15.57 7.97
N TYR A 107 -2.77 15.91 8.81
CA TYR A 107 -3.79 14.99 9.27
C TYR A 107 -4.63 14.41 8.12
N LEU A 108 -4.93 15.22 7.10
CA LEU A 108 -5.69 14.75 5.94
C LEU A 108 -4.90 13.75 5.09
N ILE A 109 -3.59 13.98 4.89
CA ILE A 109 -2.71 13.00 4.24
C ILE A 109 -2.65 11.71 5.07
N GLN A 110 -2.45 11.81 6.38
CA GLN A 110 -2.46 10.65 7.25
C GLN A 110 -3.76 9.85 7.13
N THR A 111 -4.91 10.54 7.18
CA THR A 111 -6.24 9.90 7.03
C THR A 111 -6.39 9.21 5.67
N LEU A 112 -5.87 9.83 4.60
CA LEU A 112 -5.82 9.20 3.28
C LEU A 112 -5.01 7.91 3.31
N LEU A 113 -3.77 7.96 3.83
CA LEU A 113 -2.91 6.79 3.89
C LEU A 113 -3.50 5.66 4.75
N GLU A 114 -4.13 6.00 5.87
CA GLU A 114 -4.88 5.06 6.71
C GLU A 114 -6.02 4.39 5.94
N SER A 115 -6.78 5.14 5.13
CA SER A 115 -7.88 4.59 4.33
C SER A 115 -7.42 3.63 3.23
N LEU A 116 -6.15 3.75 2.77
CA LEU A 116 -5.59 2.85 1.78
C LEU A 116 -5.25 1.45 2.32
N ILE A 117 -5.07 1.33 3.64
CA ILE A 117 -4.70 0.09 4.32
C ILE A 117 -5.79 -0.40 5.30
N GLU A 118 -6.96 0.24 5.33
CA GLU A 118 -8.02 -0.01 6.32
C GLU A 118 -8.45 -1.48 6.33
N ASP A 119 -8.69 -2.06 5.17
CA ASP A 119 -9.17 -3.44 5.00
C ASP A 119 -8.06 -4.48 4.89
N ASP A 120 -6.79 -4.07 4.90
CA ASP A 120 -5.65 -4.92 4.55
C ASP A 120 -5.47 -6.10 5.50
N ALA A 121 -5.73 -5.92 6.79
CA ALA A 121 -5.66 -6.99 7.77
C ALA A 121 -6.64 -8.12 7.42
N LEU A 122 -7.89 -7.76 7.10
CA LEU A 122 -8.92 -8.72 6.69
C LEU A 122 -8.59 -9.40 5.36
N ASP A 123 -8.02 -8.67 4.42
CA ASP A 123 -7.61 -9.22 3.13
C ASP A 123 -6.45 -10.22 3.27
N LEU A 124 -5.50 -9.96 4.18
CA LEU A 124 -4.42 -10.90 4.51
C LEU A 124 -4.95 -12.17 5.20
N GLU A 125 -5.90 -12.05 6.12
CA GLU A 125 -6.59 -13.21 6.73
C GLU A 125 -7.30 -14.06 5.65
N ARG A 126 -8.00 -13.42 4.72
CA ARG A 126 -8.63 -14.13 3.59
C ARG A 126 -7.61 -14.81 2.68
N LEU A 127 -6.42 -14.23 2.55
CA LEU A 127 -5.33 -14.84 1.78
C LEU A 127 -4.77 -16.07 2.52
N GLU A 128 -4.61 -16.00 3.84
CA GLU A 128 -4.22 -17.13 4.68
C GLU A 128 -5.20 -18.31 4.52
N ASP A 129 -6.51 -18.06 4.60
CA ASP A 129 -7.55 -19.07 4.37
C ASP A 129 -7.43 -19.74 2.99
N LYS A 130 -7.04 -18.97 1.95
CA LYS A 130 -6.82 -19.53 0.61
C LYS A 130 -5.59 -20.41 0.56
N LEU A 131 -4.50 -20.02 1.24
CA LEU A 131 -3.29 -20.83 1.34
C LEU A 131 -3.58 -22.14 2.09
N ALA A 132 -4.33 -22.10 3.20
CA ALA A 132 -4.75 -23.28 3.94
C ALA A 132 -5.57 -24.26 3.06
N LYS A 133 -6.49 -23.76 2.23
CA LYS A 133 -7.23 -24.59 1.28
C LYS A 133 -6.33 -25.22 0.21
N ILE A 134 -5.29 -24.53 -0.23
CA ILE A 134 -4.31 -25.10 -1.17
C ILE A 134 -3.56 -26.24 -0.50
N GLU A 135 -3.11 -26.07 0.75
CA GLU A 135 -2.46 -27.10 1.53
C GLU A 135 -3.33 -28.34 1.71
N GLU A 136 -4.58 -28.16 2.15
CA GLU A 136 -5.54 -29.29 2.28
C GLU A 136 -5.75 -30.04 0.95
N ASN A 137 -5.86 -29.32 -0.16
CA ASN A 137 -6.04 -29.92 -1.47
C ASN A 137 -4.80 -30.73 -1.89
N LEU A 138 -3.59 -30.25 -1.60
CA LEU A 138 -2.34 -30.98 -1.87
C LEU A 138 -2.28 -32.33 -1.18
N LEU A 139 -2.82 -32.44 0.04
CA LEU A 139 -2.89 -33.71 0.77
C LEU A 139 -3.79 -34.74 0.10
N ARG A 140 -4.77 -34.29 -0.69
CA ARG A 140 -5.74 -35.16 -1.38
C ARG A 140 -5.30 -35.47 -2.82
N ARG A 141 -4.92 -34.45 -3.58
CA ARG A 141 -4.52 -34.53 -4.99
C ARG A 141 -3.69 -33.32 -5.38
N ILE A 142 -2.65 -33.53 -6.14
CA ILE A 142 -1.83 -32.48 -6.72
C ILE A 142 -2.62 -31.78 -7.84
N PRO A 143 -2.88 -30.45 -7.74
CA PRO A 143 -3.55 -29.70 -8.79
C PRO A 143 -2.59 -29.40 -9.95
N ASP A 144 -3.07 -29.50 -11.20
CA ASP A 144 -2.27 -29.18 -12.39
C ASP A 144 -1.81 -27.70 -12.43
N SER A 145 -2.61 -26.79 -11.84
CA SER A 145 -2.32 -25.34 -11.78
C SER A 145 -1.48 -24.90 -10.58
N PHE A 146 -0.97 -25.84 -9.76
CA PHE A 146 -0.30 -25.51 -8.51
C PHE A 146 0.82 -24.47 -8.65
N TYR A 147 1.75 -24.68 -9.60
CA TYR A 147 2.86 -23.74 -9.80
C TYR A 147 2.41 -22.33 -10.20
N ALA A 148 1.41 -22.22 -11.08
CA ALA A 148 0.87 -20.94 -11.50
C ALA A 148 0.26 -20.20 -10.31
N THR A 149 -0.48 -20.91 -9.45
CA THR A 149 -1.09 -20.38 -8.24
C THR A 149 -0.04 -19.89 -7.24
N VAL A 150 0.96 -20.70 -6.95
CA VAL A 150 2.07 -20.34 -6.04
C VAL A 150 2.84 -19.10 -6.55
N ILE A 151 3.11 -19.03 -7.87
CA ILE A 151 3.78 -17.88 -8.47
C ILE A 151 2.94 -16.62 -8.33
N ALA A 152 1.62 -16.71 -8.53
CA ALA A 152 0.71 -15.57 -8.38
C ALA A 152 0.71 -15.02 -6.96
N TYR A 153 0.54 -15.87 -5.95
CA TYR A 153 0.58 -15.45 -4.54
C TYR A 153 1.95 -14.94 -4.11
N ARG A 154 3.04 -15.56 -4.57
CA ARG A 154 4.39 -15.06 -4.30
C ARG A 154 4.58 -13.63 -4.81
N ARG A 155 4.11 -13.34 -6.03
CA ARG A 155 4.19 -11.99 -6.61
C ARG A 155 3.36 -10.99 -5.80
N GLU A 156 2.14 -11.36 -5.43
CA GLU A 156 1.25 -10.54 -4.63
C GLU A 156 1.89 -10.21 -3.27
N LEU A 157 2.33 -11.23 -2.51
CA LEU A 157 2.99 -11.06 -1.22
C LEU A 157 4.28 -10.23 -1.32
N THR A 158 5.07 -10.40 -2.39
CA THR A 158 6.27 -9.58 -2.60
C THR A 158 5.92 -8.11 -2.85
N SER A 159 4.86 -7.84 -3.60
CA SER A 159 4.39 -6.48 -3.86
C SER A 159 3.80 -5.81 -2.61
N LEU A 160 3.01 -6.55 -1.83
CA LEU A 160 2.46 -6.07 -0.55
C LEU A 160 3.56 -5.77 0.47
N ARG A 161 4.55 -6.65 0.59
CA ARG A 161 5.72 -6.41 1.44
C ARG A 161 6.39 -5.07 1.11
N ALA A 162 6.75 -4.88 -0.16
CA ALA A 162 7.40 -3.64 -0.61
C ALA A 162 6.51 -2.41 -0.38
N PHE A 163 5.20 -2.56 -0.54
CA PHE A 163 4.23 -1.49 -0.30
C PHE A 163 4.24 -1.06 1.17
N TYR A 164 4.09 -2.00 2.12
CA TYR A 164 4.08 -1.64 3.54
C TYR A 164 5.42 -1.09 4.02
N GLU A 165 6.54 -1.59 3.51
CA GLU A 165 7.87 -1.05 3.78
C GLU A 165 7.97 0.42 3.31
N GLN A 166 7.46 0.74 2.12
CA GLN A 166 7.42 2.09 1.60
C GLN A 166 6.47 3.00 2.39
N MET A 167 5.32 2.48 2.84
CA MET A 167 4.37 3.21 3.68
C MET A 167 4.96 3.56 5.05
N MET A 168 5.70 2.64 5.67
CA MET A 168 6.46 2.93 6.90
C MET A 168 7.47 4.04 6.66
N ASN A 169 8.27 3.95 5.60
CA ASN A 169 9.25 4.98 5.24
C ASN A 169 8.61 6.36 5.03
N ILE A 170 7.44 6.43 4.39
CA ILE A 170 6.68 7.68 4.24
C ILE A 170 6.28 8.23 5.62
N GLY A 171 5.73 7.39 6.49
CA GLY A 171 5.32 7.80 7.83
C GLY A 171 6.48 8.31 8.67
N ASP A 172 7.64 7.66 8.61
CA ASP A 172 8.85 8.08 9.32
C ASP A 172 9.41 9.39 8.76
N GLN A 173 9.44 9.56 7.44
CA GLN A 173 9.87 10.80 6.80
C GLN A 173 8.93 11.97 7.14
N MET A 174 7.62 11.74 7.16
CA MET A 174 6.66 12.78 7.58
C MET A 174 6.89 13.20 9.04
N GLN A 175 7.12 12.26 9.94
CA GLN A 175 7.45 12.57 11.33
C GLN A 175 8.77 13.36 11.46
N ALA A 176 9.78 13.02 10.67
CA ALA A 176 11.08 13.66 10.72
C ALA A 176 11.09 15.08 10.12
N SER A 177 10.31 15.31 9.06
CA SER A 177 10.33 16.57 8.30
C SER A 177 9.39 17.63 8.86
N ILE A 178 8.18 17.25 9.24
CA ILE A 178 7.16 18.18 9.74
C ILE A 178 6.77 17.94 11.21
N GLY A 179 7.45 16.99 11.88
CA GLY A 179 7.11 16.62 13.25
C GLY A 179 7.20 17.76 14.28
N HIS A 180 8.00 18.79 14.01
CA HIS A 180 8.09 20.00 14.84
C HIS A 180 6.90 20.97 14.67
N GLU A 181 6.13 20.82 13.58
CA GLU A 181 4.90 21.59 13.29
C GLU A 181 3.64 20.88 13.74
N LEU A 182 3.75 19.56 14.01
CA LEU A 182 2.64 18.71 14.43
C LEU A 182 2.37 18.84 15.92
N ASP A 183 1.10 18.80 16.28
CA ASP A 183 0.73 18.60 17.67
C ASP A 183 1.00 17.15 18.14
N GLU A 184 0.93 16.93 19.47
CA GLU A 184 1.19 15.61 20.05
C GLU A 184 0.23 14.53 19.54
N ARG A 185 -1.00 14.89 19.20
CA ARG A 185 -2.02 13.99 18.66
C ARG A 185 -1.68 13.54 17.25
N GLU A 186 -1.31 14.48 16.39
CA GLU A 186 -0.94 14.20 15.01
C GLU A 186 0.32 13.34 14.95
N LEU A 187 1.32 13.68 15.79
CA LEU A 187 2.53 12.89 15.90
C LEU A 187 2.23 11.46 16.40
N ALA A 188 1.34 11.31 17.37
CA ALA A 188 0.88 10.00 17.84
C ALA A 188 0.15 9.23 16.72
N GLY A 189 -0.63 9.91 15.90
CA GLY A 189 -1.30 9.34 14.73
C GLY A 189 -0.31 8.78 13.71
N TRP A 190 0.73 9.52 13.35
CA TRP A 190 1.77 9.04 12.44
C TRP A 190 2.52 7.81 13.01
N LYS A 191 2.84 7.80 14.30
CA LYS A 191 3.43 6.64 14.98
C LYS A 191 2.52 5.41 14.91
N LEU A 192 1.21 5.61 15.10
CA LEU A 192 0.22 4.54 15.01
C LEU A 192 0.11 4.00 13.58
N PHE A 193 0.13 4.87 12.57
CA PHE A 193 0.16 4.50 11.17
C PHE A 193 1.36 3.62 10.83
N VAL A 194 2.58 4.05 11.19
CA VAL A 194 3.81 3.26 10.99
C VAL A 194 3.71 1.90 11.68
N SER A 195 3.26 1.87 12.95
CA SER A 195 3.05 0.61 13.68
C SER A 195 2.01 -0.31 13.04
N ARG A 196 0.98 0.25 12.39
CA ARG A 196 -0.02 -0.54 11.65
C ARG A 196 0.58 -1.14 10.39
N CYS A 197 1.36 -0.35 9.62
CA CYS A 197 2.09 -0.85 8.46
C CYS A 197 3.10 -1.95 8.82
N ASP A 198 3.81 -1.81 9.94
CA ASP A 198 4.76 -2.81 10.44
C ASP A 198 4.06 -4.15 10.76
N ARG A 199 2.89 -4.11 11.40
CA ARG A 199 2.10 -5.33 11.64
C ARG A 199 1.63 -6.00 10.35
N LEU A 200 1.18 -5.22 9.37
CA LEU A 200 0.78 -5.75 8.06
C LEU A 200 1.98 -6.34 7.31
N HIS A 201 3.14 -5.68 7.37
CA HIS A 201 4.39 -6.18 6.84
C HIS A 201 4.79 -7.52 7.47
N GLY A 202 4.73 -7.62 8.81
CA GLY A 202 5.00 -8.87 9.54
C GLY A 202 4.04 -10.00 9.15
N HIS A 203 2.74 -9.69 8.96
CA HIS A 203 1.75 -10.67 8.50
C HIS A 203 2.08 -11.18 7.08
N VAL A 204 2.49 -10.29 6.17
CA VAL A 204 2.94 -10.69 4.82
C VAL A 204 4.17 -11.59 4.88
N GLU A 205 5.15 -11.32 5.74
CA GLU A 205 6.32 -12.20 5.89
C GLU A 205 5.92 -13.60 6.39
N MET A 206 5.00 -13.69 7.34
CA MET A 206 4.45 -14.96 7.80
C MET A 206 3.75 -15.73 6.66
N LEU A 207 2.95 -15.07 5.85
CA LEU A 207 2.28 -15.71 4.70
C LEU A 207 3.25 -16.15 3.61
N LYS A 208 4.35 -15.43 3.40
CA LYS A 208 5.43 -15.85 2.49
C LYS A 208 6.11 -17.13 2.97
N GLU A 209 6.38 -17.22 4.26
CA GLU A 209 6.94 -18.41 4.86
C GLU A 209 5.97 -19.61 4.75
N TYR A 210 4.69 -19.38 5.03
CA TYR A 210 3.65 -20.39 4.86
C TYR A 210 3.57 -20.87 3.39
N LEU A 211 3.66 -19.98 2.43
CA LEU A 211 3.70 -20.35 1.01
C LEU A 211 4.93 -21.19 0.64
N LEU A 212 6.07 -20.96 1.28
CA LEU A 212 7.27 -21.82 1.13
C LEU A 212 7.02 -23.22 1.67
N GLN A 213 6.39 -23.35 2.85
CA GLN A 213 6.04 -24.65 3.44
C GLN A 213 5.08 -25.44 2.53
N ILE A 214 4.08 -24.79 1.97
CA ILE A 214 3.17 -25.39 0.98
C ILE A 214 3.94 -25.91 -0.25
N ARG A 215 4.93 -25.16 -0.74
CA ARG A 215 5.79 -25.62 -1.85
C ARG A 215 6.63 -26.83 -1.50
N GLU A 216 7.17 -26.88 -0.30
CA GLU A 216 7.95 -28.04 0.20
C GLU A 216 7.06 -29.28 0.35
N LEU A 217 5.85 -29.11 0.87
CA LEU A 217 4.85 -30.17 0.92
C LEU A 217 4.53 -30.72 -0.49
N TYR A 218 4.36 -29.86 -1.46
CA TYR A 218 4.15 -30.25 -2.85
C TYR A 218 5.31 -31.10 -3.39
N GLN A 219 6.57 -30.68 -3.16
CA GLN A 219 7.74 -31.46 -3.58
C GLN A 219 7.78 -32.84 -2.94
N SER A 220 7.53 -32.91 -1.63
CA SER A 220 7.44 -34.18 -0.91
C SER A 220 6.35 -35.12 -1.47
N GLN A 221 5.17 -34.57 -1.83
CA GLN A 221 4.10 -35.35 -2.44
C GLN A 221 4.47 -35.91 -3.82
N ILE A 222 5.20 -35.15 -4.64
CA ILE A 222 5.72 -35.60 -5.93
C ILE A 222 6.71 -36.78 -5.73
N GLU A 223 7.64 -36.66 -4.79
CA GLU A 223 8.63 -37.71 -4.49
C GLU A 223 7.95 -39.02 -4.02
N VAL A 224 6.94 -38.89 -3.15
CA VAL A 224 6.14 -40.05 -2.70
C VAL A 224 5.43 -40.73 -3.88
N GLN A 225 4.84 -39.95 -4.80
CA GLN A 225 4.20 -40.50 -6.00
C GLN A 225 5.22 -41.21 -6.92
N GLN A 226 6.36 -40.59 -7.17
CA GLN A 226 7.44 -41.19 -7.98
C GLN A 226 7.95 -42.50 -7.37
N ASN A 227 8.15 -42.51 -6.07
CA ASN A 227 8.59 -43.73 -5.37
C ASN A 227 7.56 -44.85 -5.47
N LYS A 228 6.25 -44.56 -5.37
CA LYS A 228 5.17 -45.53 -5.57
C LYS A 228 5.19 -46.11 -6.98
N VAL A 229 5.38 -45.29 -8.00
CA VAL A 229 5.47 -45.72 -9.41
C VAL A 229 6.69 -46.60 -9.62
N MET A 230 7.87 -46.21 -9.07
CA MET A 230 9.10 -47.01 -9.15
C MET A 230 8.94 -48.38 -8.50
N THR A 231 8.36 -48.41 -7.28
CA THR A 231 8.11 -49.67 -6.55
C THR A 231 7.17 -50.57 -7.37
N PHE A 232 6.11 -50.02 -7.95
CA PHE A 232 5.19 -50.80 -8.81
C PHE A 232 5.90 -51.38 -10.02
N LEU A 233 6.72 -50.60 -10.73
CA LEU A 233 7.50 -51.06 -11.89
C LEU A 233 8.46 -52.17 -11.51
N THR A 234 9.10 -52.08 -10.34
CA THR A 234 10.08 -53.10 -9.86
C THR A 234 9.40 -54.40 -9.52
N ILE A 235 8.12 -54.40 -9.10
CA ILE A 235 7.36 -55.63 -8.77
C ILE A 235 6.84 -56.32 -10.04
N VAL A 236 6.55 -55.58 -11.11
CA VAL A 236 5.98 -56.09 -12.35
C VAL A 236 7.03 -56.58 -13.34
N THR A 237 8.31 -56.21 -13.14
CA THR A 237 9.45 -56.72 -13.92
C THR A 237 10.12 -57.88 -13.21
#